data_5424378c6facc30c01da0d27b7ef9e38
#
_entry.id   5424378c6facc30c01da0d27b7ef9e38
#
_cell.length_a   1.000
_cell.length_b   1.000
_cell.length_c   1.000
_cell.angle_alpha   90.00
_cell.angle_beta   90.00
_cell.angle_gamma   90.00
#
_symmetry.space_group_name_H-M   'P 1'
#
loop_
_entity.id
_entity.type
_entity.pdbx_description
1 polymer ?
#
loop_
_entity_poly.entity_id
_entity_poly.type
_entity_poly.pdbx_seq_one_letter_code
_entity_poly.pdbx_strand_id
1 'polypeptide(L)'
;MIIGKTIGGHYYIIRSLGKGGFGETYLAHDEHLPDKPQCVVKRFKPQSNDPFLLQEAKRLFDSEPQHLYKLGLHDRIPQLFAHFEEHQEYYLVQELIAGHDLSHEFNPSQQTGAKGVQFNESQVIELLYDILDVLKSVHQQNIIHRDIKPSNLMRRDSDGRIVLIDFGAVKQIGSQLQYSQGQPQTVPIGTPGYTPNEQENGHPKLCSDVYAVGMTAIQALTGVFPHLLPKDPNTLEVMWRDRVSVSPKFAAILDIMVRYQWQQRYQSADEALSAIDHLVKSSTAPTIVSPLPRWHWLYSPAIKKWLIGLVCLGIVAVGGMFVAQFVCNKRIMPAANLCPRKPVL
;
A
#
# COMPACT_ATOMS: atom_id res chain seq x y z
N MET A 1 0.13 -25.94 -2.44
CA MET A 1 -0.57 -24.98 -1.55
C MET A 1 -0.18 -25.31 -0.12
N ILE A 2 0.31 -24.33 0.66
CA ILE A 2 0.79 -24.58 2.04
C ILE A 2 -0.21 -24.11 3.12
N ILE A 3 -1.41 -23.64 2.71
CA ILE A 3 -2.48 -23.26 3.65
C ILE A 3 -2.90 -24.48 4.47
N GLY A 4 -3.03 -24.31 5.79
CA GLY A 4 -3.33 -25.38 6.74
C GLY A 4 -2.13 -26.23 7.14
N LYS A 5 -0.91 -25.83 6.76
CA LYS A 5 0.35 -26.51 7.15
C LYS A 5 1.14 -25.63 8.12
N THR A 6 1.93 -26.30 8.96
CA THR A 6 2.93 -25.66 9.81
C THR A 6 4.28 -25.73 9.10
N ILE A 7 5.00 -24.60 9.00
CA ILE A 7 6.34 -24.48 8.43
C ILE A 7 7.30 -23.95 9.50
N GLY A 8 8.61 -24.20 9.31
CA GLY A 8 9.63 -23.81 10.29
C GLY A 8 9.35 -24.37 11.70
N GLY A 9 8.56 -25.44 11.79
CA GLY A 9 8.19 -26.11 13.04
C GLY A 9 7.07 -25.47 13.85
N HIS A 10 6.68 -24.23 13.62
CA HIS A 10 5.70 -23.51 14.45
C HIS A 10 4.89 -22.40 13.78
N TYR A 11 5.14 -22.06 12.53
CA TYR A 11 4.34 -21.06 11.81
C TYR A 11 3.19 -21.72 11.06
N TYR A 12 1.98 -21.70 11.63
CA TYR A 12 0.79 -22.28 11.01
C TYR A 12 0.17 -21.32 9.98
N ILE A 13 0.10 -21.73 8.72
CA ILE A 13 -0.38 -20.92 7.61
C ILE A 13 -1.91 -20.88 7.57
N ILE A 14 -2.48 -19.69 7.73
CA ILE A 14 -3.93 -19.45 7.80
C ILE A 14 -4.52 -19.23 6.41
N ARG A 15 -3.98 -18.24 5.66
CA ARG A 15 -4.49 -17.85 4.35
C ARG A 15 -3.45 -17.12 3.52
N SER A 16 -3.67 -17.05 2.21
CA SER A 16 -2.86 -16.20 1.34
C SER A 16 -3.23 -14.72 1.55
N LEU A 17 -2.21 -13.85 1.55
CA LEU A 17 -2.34 -12.40 1.52
C LEU A 17 -2.09 -11.86 0.12
N GLY A 18 -1.23 -12.53 -0.67
CA GLY A 18 -0.91 -12.10 -2.02
C GLY A 18 0.00 -13.10 -2.75
N LYS A 19 0.03 -12.96 -4.07
CA LYS A 19 0.94 -13.72 -4.95
C LYS A 19 1.58 -12.74 -5.91
N GLY A 20 2.90 -12.73 -5.95
CA GLY A 20 3.72 -11.92 -6.85
C GLY A 20 4.56 -12.78 -7.79
N GLY A 21 5.29 -12.15 -8.70
CA GLY A 21 6.14 -12.84 -9.66
C GLY A 21 7.29 -13.66 -9.03
N PHE A 22 7.65 -13.37 -7.78
CA PHE A 22 8.81 -13.96 -7.12
C PHE A 22 8.46 -14.78 -5.87
N GLY A 23 7.18 -14.79 -5.47
CA GLY A 23 6.79 -15.51 -4.27
C GLY A 23 5.32 -15.33 -3.89
N GLU A 24 4.97 -15.94 -2.78
CA GLU A 24 3.64 -15.92 -2.19
C GLU A 24 3.74 -15.41 -0.76
N THR A 25 2.80 -14.56 -0.36
CA THR A 25 2.73 -13.99 1.00
C THR A 25 1.51 -14.56 1.71
N TYR A 26 1.70 -14.96 2.96
CA TYR A 26 0.68 -15.63 3.76
C TYR A 26 0.53 -14.95 5.12
N LEU A 27 -0.67 -15.00 5.67
CA LEU A 27 -0.95 -14.80 7.08
C LEU A 27 -0.72 -16.11 7.82
N ALA A 28 0.00 -16.06 8.94
CA ALA A 28 0.28 -17.21 9.79
C ALA A 28 0.08 -16.87 11.27
N HIS A 29 -0.01 -17.92 12.11
CA HIS A 29 0.13 -17.82 13.56
C HIS A 29 1.49 -18.40 13.98
N ASP A 30 2.13 -17.77 14.96
CA ASP A 30 3.24 -18.39 15.68
C ASP A 30 2.68 -19.27 16.83
N GLU A 31 2.75 -20.59 16.65
CA GLU A 31 2.17 -21.53 17.61
C GLU A 31 3.03 -21.74 18.87
N HIS A 32 4.30 -21.27 18.85
CA HIS A 32 5.20 -21.35 20.03
C HIS A 32 5.01 -20.20 21.01
N LEU A 33 4.40 -19.10 20.58
CA LEU A 33 4.16 -17.95 21.45
C LEU A 33 2.77 -18.02 22.11
N PRO A 34 2.63 -17.50 23.36
CA PRO A 34 1.32 -17.31 23.98
C PRO A 34 0.39 -16.51 23.07
N ASP A 35 -0.90 -16.79 23.12
CA ASP A 35 -1.95 -16.12 22.32
C ASP A 35 -1.80 -16.28 20.78
N LYS A 36 -0.81 -17.08 20.33
CA LYS A 36 -0.55 -17.36 18.93
C LYS A 36 -0.62 -16.11 18.04
N PRO A 37 0.28 -15.14 18.24
CA PRO A 37 0.23 -13.88 17.52
C PRO A 37 0.33 -14.11 16.00
N GLN A 38 -0.33 -13.23 15.26
CA GLN A 38 -0.29 -13.26 13.81
C GLN A 38 1.02 -12.69 13.28
N CYS A 39 1.52 -13.29 12.20
CA CYS A 39 2.70 -12.83 11.48
C CYS A 39 2.50 -12.98 9.97
N VAL A 40 3.37 -12.36 9.20
CA VAL A 40 3.43 -12.49 7.75
C VAL A 40 4.55 -13.45 7.37
N VAL A 41 4.22 -14.43 6.54
CA VAL A 41 5.20 -15.36 5.97
C VAL A 41 5.30 -15.11 4.47
N LYS A 42 6.48 -14.76 4.00
CA LYS A 42 6.82 -14.68 2.58
C LYS A 42 7.55 -15.95 2.18
N ARG A 43 7.02 -16.63 1.18
CA ARG A 43 7.59 -17.84 0.59
C ARG A 43 8.16 -17.50 -0.78
N PHE A 44 9.43 -17.81 -0.96
CA PHE A 44 10.15 -17.66 -2.23
C PHE A 44 10.49 -19.04 -2.75
N LYS A 45 10.06 -19.30 -3.99
CA LYS A 45 10.35 -20.55 -4.67
C LYS A 45 11.20 -20.26 -5.89
N PRO A 46 12.48 -20.72 -5.93
CA PRO A 46 13.28 -20.65 -7.13
C PRO A 46 12.58 -21.37 -8.29
N GLN A 47 12.57 -20.75 -9.46
CA GLN A 47 11.93 -21.33 -10.65
C GLN A 47 12.90 -22.17 -11.52
N SER A 48 14.10 -22.39 -11.04
CA SER A 48 15.16 -23.10 -11.75
C SER A 48 15.79 -24.18 -10.86
N ASN A 49 16.21 -25.27 -11.50
CA ASN A 49 17.02 -26.33 -10.85
C ASN A 49 18.53 -26.16 -11.15
N ASP A 50 18.94 -25.10 -11.85
CA ASP A 50 20.34 -24.80 -12.12
C ASP A 50 21.07 -24.46 -10.82
N PRO A 51 22.17 -25.16 -10.46
CA PRO A 51 22.89 -24.92 -9.20
C PRO A 51 23.42 -23.49 -9.06
N PHE A 52 23.87 -22.86 -10.14
CA PHE A 52 24.36 -21.47 -10.12
C PHE A 52 23.22 -20.51 -9.83
N LEU A 53 22.06 -20.71 -10.47
CA LEU A 53 20.87 -19.89 -10.27
C LEU A 53 20.27 -20.07 -8.87
N LEU A 54 20.31 -21.27 -8.31
CA LEU A 54 19.90 -21.55 -6.93
C LEU A 54 20.80 -20.86 -5.92
N GLN A 55 22.12 -20.90 -6.15
CA GLN A 55 23.10 -20.20 -5.29
C GLN A 55 22.88 -18.68 -5.31
N GLU A 56 22.66 -18.11 -6.47
CA GLU A 56 22.39 -16.67 -6.61
C GLU A 56 21.03 -16.28 -5.98
N ALA A 57 20.00 -17.11 -6.16
CA ALA A 57 18.72 -16.94 -5.49
C ALA A 57 18.87 -16.94 -3.97
N LYS A 58 19.66 -17.87 -3.43
CA LYS A 58 19.96 -17.92 -1.99
C LYS A 58 20.68 -16.67 -1.52
N ARG A 59 21.75 -16.25 -2.23
CA ARG A 59 22.51 -15.04 -1.88
C ARG A 59 21.63 -13.79 -1.78
N LEU A 60 20.72 -13.64 -2.74
CA LEU A 60 19.81 -12.50 -2.78
C LEU A 60 18.71 -12.62 -1.72
N PHE A 61 18.20 -13.82 -1.47
CA PHE A 61 17.27 -14.05 -0.36
C PHE A 61 17.91 -13.70 0.98
N ASP A 62 19.14 -14.10 1.22
CA ASP A 62 19.87 -13.81 2.48
C ASP A 62 20.18 -12.32 2.65
N SER A 63 20.06 -11.48 1.62
CA SER A 63 20.31 -10.05 1.71
C SER A 63 19.16 -9.26 2.33
N GLU A 64 17.90 -9.64 2.11
CA GLU A 64 16.73 -8.94 2.67
C GLU A 64 16.67 -9.04 4.21
N PRO A 65 16.84 -10.23 4.82
CA PRO A 65 16.94 -10.35 6.28
C PRO A 65 18.07 -9.52 6.89
N GLN A 66 19.22 -9.43 6.21
CA GLN A 66 20.34 -8.61 6.68
C GLN A 66 20.00 -7.11 6.69
N HIS A 67 19.26 -6.63 5.69
CA HIS A 67 18.78 -5.26 5.66
C HIS A 67 17.76 -5.00 6.78
N LEU A 68 16.77 -5.87 6.94
CA LEU A 68 15.78 -5.77 8.01
C LEU A 68 16.43 -5.85 9.40
N TYR A 69 17.43 -6.71 9.59
CA TYR A 69 18.18 -6.80 10.83
C TYR A 69 18.98 -5.52 11.13
N LYS A 70 19.64 -4.92 10.11
CA LYS A 70 20.37 -3.66 10.25
C LYS A 70 19.48 -2.48 10.57
N LEU A 71 18.28 -2.44 9.99
CA LEU A 71 17.27 -1.42 10.28
C LEU A 71 16.72 -1.52 11.70
N GLY A 72 16.95 -2.66 12.36
CA GLY A 72 16.67 -2.88 13.75
C GLY A 72 15.19 -2.80 14.09
N LEU A 73 14.88 -2.15 15.23
CA LEU A 73 13.51 -1.99 15.72
C LEU A 73 12.92 -0.64 15.32
N HIS A 74 13.06 -0.24 14.05
CA HIS A 74 12.42 0.98 13.57
C HIS A 74 10.91 0.76 13.52
N ASP A 75 10.13 1.58 14.23
CA ASP A 75 8.67 1.41 14.42
C ASP A 75 7.84 1.45 13.12
N ARG A 76 8.43 1.89 12.01
CA ARG A 76 7.80 1.98 10.69
C ARG A 76 8.44 1.07 9.63
N ILE A 77 9.08 -0.01 10.08
CA ILE A 77 9.60 -1.10 9.25
C ILE A 77 9.23 -2.40 9.97
N PRO A 78 8.61 -3.38 9.30
CA PRO A 78 8.22 -4.63 9.95
C PRO A 78 9.42 -5.34 10.57
N GLN A 79 9.28 -5.76 11.82
CA GLN A 79 10.31 -6.53 12.50
C GLN A 79 10.49 -7.89 11.82
N LEU A 80 11.74 -8.29 11.62
CA LEU A 80 12.08 -9.64 11.18
C LEU A 80 11.99 -10.60 12.38
N PHE A 81 11.19 -11.66 12.26
CA PHE A 81 11.07 -12.70 13.29
C PHE A 81 11.95 -13.91 12.97
N ALA A 82 11.94 -14.39 11.72
CA ALA A 82 12.76 -15.50 11.28
C ALA A 82 13.06 -15.45 9.78
N HIS A 83 14.13 -16.11 9.36
CA HIS A 83 14.34 -16.49 7.97
C HIS A 83 14.97 -17.89 7.95
N PHE A 84 14.52 -18.75 7.04
CA PHE A 84 14.98 -20.13 6.96
C PHE A 84 14.70 -20.74 5.58
N GLU A 85 15.39 -21.85 5.32
CA GLU A 85 15.17 -22.69 4.15
C GLU A 85 14.51 -23.99 4.61
N GLU A 86 13.43 -24.41 3.93
CA GLU A 86 12.75 -25.67 4.15
C GLU A 86 12.28 -26.24 2.80
N HIS A 87 12.62 -27.52 2.53
CA HIS A 87 12.26 -28.21 1.27
C HIS A 87 12.68 -27.46 -0.02
N GLN A 88 13.88 -26.86 -0.03
CA GLN A 88 14.40 -26.03 -1.12
C GLN A 88 13.55 -24.79 -1.45
N GLU A 89 12.73 -24.35 -0.52
CA GLU A 89 11.99 -23.10 -0.56
C GLU A 89 12.49 -22.19 0.56
N TYR A 90 12.45 -20.89 0.32
CA TYR A 90 12.95 -19.90 1.26
C TYR A 90 11.79 -19.17 1.92
N TYR A 91 11.88 -18.99 3.23
CA TYR A 91 10.84 -18.38 4.04
C TYR A 91 11.39 -17.21 4.85
N LEU A 92 10.69 -16.08 4.81
CA LEU A 92 10.94 -14.93 5.64
C LEU A 92 9.69 -14.64 6.46
N VAL A 93 9.83 -14.57 7.78
CA VAL A 93 8.74 -14.31 8.71
C VAL A 93 8.95 -12.95 9.34
N GLN A 94 7.92 -12.13 9.30
CA GLN A 94 7.97 -10.76 9.77
C GLN A 94 6.67 -10.33 10.47
N GLU A 95 6.73 -9.20 11.14
CA GLU A 95 5.61 -8.54 11.78
C GLU A 95 4.45 -8.33 10.80
N LEU A 96 3.23 -8.59 11.27
CA LEU A 96 2.01 -8.20 10.59
C LEU A 96 1.67 -6.73 10.90
N ILE A 97 1.71 -5.88 9.89
CA ILE A 97 1.25 -4.50 10.02
C ILE A 97 -0.27 -4.46 9.80
N ALA A 98 -1.01 -4.13 10.87
CA ALA A 98 -2.44 -3.90 10.77
C ALA A 98 -2.71 -2.58 10.03
N GLY A 99 -3.41 -2.66 8.90
CA GLY A 99 -3.65 -1.51 8.03
C GLY A 99 -3.97 -1.93 6.60
N HIS A 100 -3.84 -0.98 5.70
CA HIS A 100 -4.01 -1.19 4.27
C HIS A 100 -2.89 -0.50 3.49
N ASP A 101 -2.59 -0.99 2.30
CA ASP A 101 -1.62 -0.34 1.43
C ASP A 101 -2.22 0.86 0.68
N LEU A 102 -1.38 1.78 0.25
CA LEU A 102 -1.83 3.01 -0.42
C LEU A 102 -2.50 2.78 -1.78
N SER A 103 -2.36 1.60 -2.40
CA SER A 103 -3.08 1.31 -3.64
C SER A 103 -4.59 1.28 -3.42
N HIS A 104 -5.06 0.93 -2.22
CA HIS A 104 -6.47 1.02 -1.85
C HIS A 104 -6.96 2.47 -1.74
N GLU A 105 -6.10 3.41 -1.35
CA GLU A 105 -6.45 4.83 -1.28
C GLU A 105 -6.47 5.48 -2.66
N PHE A 106 -5.52 5.11 -3.53
CA PHE A 106 -5.39 5.72 -4.86
C PHE A 106 -6.40 5.17 -5.88
N ASN A 107 -6.80 3.89 -5.73
CA ASN A 107 -7.74 3.23 -6.64
C ASN A 107 -8.85 2.50 -5.87
N PRO A 108 -9.81 3.20 -5.28
CA PRO A 108 -10.83 2.58 -4.42
C PRO A 108 -11.75 1.57 -5.12
N SER A 109 -11.67 1.43 -6.45
CA SER A 109 -12.45 0.40 -7.17
C SER A 109 -11.95 0.16 -8.59
N GLN A 110 -11.19 -0.90 -8.78
CA GLN A 110 -11.01 -1.48 -10.12
C GLN A 110 -12.33 -2.02 -10.69
N GLN A 111 -13.34 -2.26 -9.84
CA GLN A 111 -14.64 -2.84 -10.24
C GLN A 111 -15.62 -1.80 -10.77
N THR A 112 -15.47 -0.52 -10.49
CA THR A 112 -16.48 0.50 -10.88
C THR A 112 -16.01 1.45 -11.98
N GLY A 113 -14.78 1.34 -12.49
CA GLY A 113 -14.25 2.26 -13.51
C GLY A 113 -14.16 3.73 -13.05
N ALA A 114 -14.33 4.00 -11.75
CA ALA A 114 -14.19 5.31 -11.19
C ALA A 114 -12.71 5.75 -11.29
N LYS A 115 -12.47 7.02 -11.68
CA LYS A 115 -11.14 7.63 -11.57
C LYS A 115 -10.66 7.46 -10.14
N GLY A 116 -9.37 7.09 -9.97
CA GLY A 116 -8.72 7.02 -8.67
C GLY A 116 -8.94 8.32 -7.86
N VAL A 117 -8.95 8.20 -6.55
CA VAL A 117 -9.04 9.39 -5.69
C VAL A 117 -7.82 10.26 -5.93
N GLN A 118 -8.04 11.53 -6.28
CA GLN A 118 -6.99 12.50 -6.42
C GLN A 118 -6.78 13.20 -5.06
N PHE A 119 -5.54 13.20 -4.59
CA PHE A 119 -5.15 13.95 -3.40
C PHE A 119 -4.89 15.40 -3.79
N ASN A 120 -5.21 16.32 -2.89
CA ASN A 120 -4.79 17.71 -3.03
C ASN A 120 -3.31 17.89 -2.63
N GLU A 121 -2.74 19.07 -2.92
CA GLU A 121 -1.35 19.39 -2.64
C GLU A 121 -0.97 19.15 -1.17
N SER A 122 -1.80 19.62 -0.22
CA SER A 122 -1.52 19.46 1.22
C SER A 122 -1.47 18.00 1.66
N GLN A 123 -2.39 17.18 1.17
CA GLN A 123 -2.42 15.74 1.45
C GLN A 123 -1.18 15.03 0.89
N VAL A 124 -0.71 15.45 -0.31
CA VAL A 124 0.49 14.86 -0.90
C VAL A 124 1.76 15.33 -0.19
N ILE A 125 1.81 16.57 0.29
CA ILE A 125 2.93 17.07 1.11
C ILE A 125 3.02 16.26 2.42
N GLU A 126 1.90 16.01 3.11
CA GLU A 126 1.87 15.17 4.31
C GLU A 126 2.31 13.74 4.02
N LEU A 127 1.85 13.17 2.91
CA LEU A 127 2.24 11.83 2.47
C LEU A 127 3.74 11.75 2.17
N LEU A 128 4.28 12.72 1.42
CA LEU A 128 5.71 12.79 1.10
C LEU A 128 6.55 12.90 2.37
N TYR A 129 6.13 13.76 3.29
CA TYR A 129 6.81 13.91 4.58
C TYR A 129 6.89 12.58 5.32
N ASP A 130 5.79 11.86 5.40
CA ASP A 130 5.71 10.61 6.14
C ASP A 130 6.54 9.49 5.49
N ILE A 131 6.52 9.39 4.15
CA ILE A 131 7.35 8.43 3.42
C ILE A 131 8.85 8.78 3.51
N LEU A 132 9.21 10.04 3.25
CA LEU A 132 10.62 10.47 3.21
C LEU A 132 11.26 10.39 4.59
N ASP A 133 10.51 10.61 5.67
CA ASP A 133 11.02 10.52 7.04
C ASP A 133 11.43 9.09 7.41
N VAL A 134 10.62 8.07 7.11
CA VAL A 134 11.04 6.68 7.33
C VAL A 134 12.16 6.27 6.36
N LEU A 135 12.07 6.69 5.10
CA LEU A 135 13.07 6.37 4.08
C LEU A 135 14.45 7.00 4.38
N LYS A 136 14.49 8.18 5.01
CA LYS A 136 15.71 8.80 5.53
C LYS A 136 16.46 7.86 6.46
N SER A 137 15.76 7.21 7.40
CA SER A 137 16.36 6.26 8.33
C SER A 137 16.97 5.04 7.61
N VAL A 138 16.33 4.58 6.52
CA VAL A 138 16.83 3.51 5.64
C VAL A 138 18.10 3.96 4.92
N HIS A 139 18.08 5.16 4.31
CA HIS A 139 19.20 5.73 3.56
C HIS A 139 20.41 6.02 4.45
N GLN A 140 20.21 6.39 5.73
CA GLN A 140 21.28 6.58 6.71
C GLN A 140 22.07 5.29 6.99
N GLN A 141 21.45 4.12 6.80
CA GLN A 141 22.11 2.82 6.87
C GLN A 141 22.72 2.38 5.52
N ASN A 142 22.73 3.29 4.53
CA ASN A 142 23.18 3.02 3.17
C ASN A 142 22.42 1.85 2.50
N ILE A 143 21.15 1.70 2.84
CA ILE A 143 20.25 0.70 2.27
C ILE A 143 19.34 1.39 1.24
N ILE A 144 19.12 0.74 0.10
CA ILE A 144 18.18 1.17 -0.95
C ILE A 144 16.99 0.23 -0.91
N HIS A 145 15.78 0.78 -0.86
CA HIS A 145 14.53 -0.02 -0.81
C HIS A 145 14.24 -0.73 -2.15
N ARG A 146 14.43 -0.04 -3.27
CA ARG A 146 14.34 -0.54 -4.67
C ARG A 146 12.95 -0.89 -5.18
N ASP A 147 11.92 -0.85 -4.35
CA ASP A 147 10.54 -1.17 -4.76
C ASP A 147 9.50 -0.27 -4.08
N ILE A 148 9.81 1.03 -3.97
CA ILE A 148 8.82 2.00 -3.48
C ILE A 148 7.69 2.12 -4.49
N LYS A 149 6.47 1.87 -4.02
CA LYS A 149 5.21 1.98 -4.77
C LYS A 149 4.03 1.89 -3.79
N PRO A 150 2.82 2.29 -4.17
CA PRO A 150 1.66 2.29 -3.26
C PRO A 150 1.41 0.98 -2.54
N SER A 151 1.57 -0.18 -3.20
CA SER A 151 1.34 -1.49 -2.57
C SER A 151 2.40 -1.91 -1.54
N ASN A 152 3.52 -1.19 -1.46
CA ASN A 152 4.60 -1.44 -0.48
C ASN A 152 4.67 -0.34 0.59
N LEU A 153 3.67 0.53 0.64
CA LEU A 153 3.50 1.62 1.59
C LEU A 153 2.21 1.36 2.38
N MET A 154 2.34 0.78 3.58
CA MET A 154 1.19 0.46 4.43
C MET A 154 0.81 1.65 5.30
N ARG A 155 -0.45 2.07 5.27
CA ARG A 155 -0.99 2.98 6.27
C ARG A 155 -1.43 2.17 7.48
N ARG A 156 -0.73 2.35 8.60
CA ARG A 156 -1.00 1.63 9.84
C ARG A 156 -2.28 2.15 10.52
N ASP A 157 -3.17 1.25 10.92
CA ASP A 157 -4.48 1.60 11.50
C ASP A 157 -4.37 2.33 12.85
N SER A 158 -3.32 2.08 13.63
CA SER A 158 -3.21 2.60 15.00
C SER A 158 -2.92 4.10 15.06
N ASP A 159 -2.17 4.64 14.10
CA ASP A 159 -1.68 6.03 14.11
C ASP A 159 -1.73 6.72 12.74
N GLY A 160 -2.09 6.02 11.69
CA GLY A 160 -2.15 6.54 10.32
C GLY A 160 -0.79 6.78 9.66
N ARG A 161 0.33 6.34 10.30
CA ARG A 161 1.68 6.52 9.76
C ARG A 161 1.98 5.50 8.66
N ILE A 162 2.85 5.91 7.74
CA ILE A 162 3.33 5.00 6.69
C ILE A 162 4.42 4.09 7.22
N VAL A 163 4.24 2.78 6.96
CA VAL A 163 5.20 1.72 7.22
C VAL A 163 5.72 1.21 5.87
N LEU A 164 7.05 1.15 5.71
CA LEU A 164 7.69 0.60 4.51
C LEU A 164 7.73 -0.93 4.62
N ILE A 165 7.14 -1.61 3.65
CA ILE A 165 7.17 -3.07 3.55
C ILE A 165 7.88 -3.50 2.26
N ASP A 166 8.35 -4.76 2.22
CA ASP A 166 8.89 -5.41 1.01
C ASP A 166 10.13 -4.72 0.42
N PHE A 167 11.27 -4.83 1.11
CA PHE A 167 12.57 -4.42 0.58
C PHE A 167 12.93 -5.27 -0.63
N GLY A 168 13.08 -4.64 -1.79
CA GLY A 168 13.14 -5.28 -3.11
C GLY A 168 14.36 -6.12 -3.44
N ALA A 169 15.13 -6.61 -2.45
CA ALA A 169 16.31 -7.45 -2.66
C ALA A 169 15.97 -8.73 -3.44
N VAL A 170 14.82 -9.35 -3.15
CA VAL A 170 14.38 -10.59 -3.80
C VAL A 170 13.97 -10.41 -5.26
N LYS A 171 13.54 -9.22 -5.67
CA LYS A 171 13.18 -8.95 -7.08
C LYS A 171 14.37 -9.00 -8.03
N GLN A 172 15.59 -8.81 -7.55
CA GLN A 172 16.81 -9.01 -8.35
C GLN A 172 17.02 -10.47 -8.74
N ILE A 173 16.49 -11.43 -7.96
CA ILE A 173 16.59 -12.87 -8.24
C ILE A 173 15.96 -13.19 -9.59
N GLY A 174 14.71 -12.79 -9.80
CA GLY A 174 13.97 -13.13 -11.01
C GLY A 174 14.59 -12.53 -12.28
N SER A 175 15.17 -11.35 -12.18
CA SER A 175 15.75 -10.64 -13.32
C SER A 175 17.13 -11.16 -13.72
N GLN A 176 18.01 -11.49 -12.77
CA GLN A 176 19.31 -12.08 -13.07
C GLN A 176 19.17 -13.54 -13.59
N LEU A 177 18.18 -14.29 -13.08
CA LEU A 177 17.88 -15.64 -13.53
C LEU A 177 17.40 -15.69 -14.99
N GLN A 178 16.68 -14.66 -15.46
CA GLN A 178 16.23 -14.60 -16.86
C GLN A 178 17.36 -14.22 -17.83
N TYR A 179 18.37 -13.45 -17.39
CA TYR A 179 19.56 -13.14 -18.20
C TYR A 179 20.44 -14.35 -18.47
N SER A 180 20.43 -15.36 -17.59
CA SER A 180 21.32 -16.55 -17.70
C SER A 180 20.85 -17.57 -18.73
N GLN A 181 19.63 -17.50 -19.22
CA GLN A 181 19.09 -18.47 -20.20
C GLN A 181 19.36 -18.12 -21.69
N GLY A 182 20.24 -17.15 -21.97
CA GLY A 182 20.74 -16.88 -23.32
C GLY A 182 19.71 -16.29 -24.30
N GLN A 183 18.55 -15.90 -23.84
CA GLN A 183 17.57 -15.13 -24.61
C GLN A 183 17.52 -13.70 -24.08
N PRO A 184 17.73 -12.65 -24.93
CA PRO A 184 17.55 -11.27 -24.54
C PRO A 184 16.05 -10.92 -24.50
N GLN A 185 15.30 -11.52 -23.61
CA GLN A 185 14.02 -10.97 -23.24
C GLN A 185 14.27 -9.97 -22.12
N THR A 186 14.33 -8.70 -22.49
CA THR A 186 14.33 -7.56 -21.58
C THR A 186 12.99 -7.52 -20.82
N VAL A 187 12.88 -8.36 -19.77
CA VAL A 187 11.81 -8.16 -18.79
C VAL A 187 12.28 -7.03 -17.89
N PRO A 188 11.58 -5.88 -17.89
CA PRO A 188 11.98 -4.74 -17.07
C PRO A 188 12.07 -5.16 -15.61
N ILE A 189 13.23 -4.93 -14.99
CA ILE A 189 13.47 -5.20 -13.57
C ILE A 189 12.82 -4.07 -12.79
N GLY A 190 11.60 -4.28 -12.28
CA GLY A 190 10.95 -3.29 -11.45
C GLY A 190 9.45 -3.19 -11.70
N THR A 191 8.83 -2.25 -11.03
CA THR A 191 7.42 -1.93 -11.23
C THR A 191 7.31 -0.81 -12.28
N PRO A 192 6.64 -1.04 -13.43
CA PRO A 192 6.57 -0.07 -14.51
C PRO A 192 6.16 1.32 -14.05
N GLY A 193 6.97 2.32 -14.42
CA GLY A 193 6.75 3.72 -14.11
C GLY A 193 7.26 4.20 -12.75
N TYR A 194 7.48 3.31 -11.77
CA TYR A 194 8.11 3.67 -10.48
C TYR A 194 9.62 3.43 -10.48
N THR A 195 10.10 2.53 -11.33
CA THR A 195 11.51 2.17 -11.41
C THR A 195 12.22 3.12 -12.38
N PRO A 196 13.28 3.82 -11.94
CA PRO A 196 14.05 4.68 -12.83
C PRO A 196 15.07 3.88 -13.65
N ASN A 197 15.56 4.49 -14.74
CA ASN A 197 16.45 3.86 -15.72
C ASN A 197 17.76 3.30 -15.14
N GLU A 198 18.39 3.99 -14.19
CA GLU A 198 19.63 3.49 -13.57
C GLU A 198 19.38 2.20 -12.78
N GLN A 199 18.22 2.06 -12.16
CA GLN A 199 17.86 0.82 -11.45
C GLN A 199 17.48 -0.30 -12.44
N GLU A 200 16.78 0.01 -13.53
CA GLU A 200 16.51 -0.94 -14.63
C GLU A 200 17.80 -1.50 -15.23
N ASN A 201 18.85 -0.67 -15.29
CA ASN A 201 20.17 -1.04 -15.77
C ASN A 201 21.05 -1.73 -14.69
N GLY A 202 20.50 -2.07 -13.53
CA GLY A 202 21.21 -2.80 -12.47
C GLY A 202 22.10 -1.93 -11.56
N HIS A 203 22.00 -0.62 -11.64
CA HIS A 203 22.81 0.34 -10.87
C HIS A 203 21.96 1.23 -9.94
N PRO A 204 21.14 0.65 -9.04
CA PRO A 204 20.30 1.43 -8.13
C PRO A 204 21.13 2.34 -7.22
N LYS A 205 20.57 3.48 -6.87
CA LYS A 205 21.14 4.51 -6.00
C LYS A 205 20.10 4.94 -4.96
N LEU A 206 20.50 5.62 -3.90
CA LEU A 206 19.53 6.17 -2.93
C LEU A 206 18.50 7.09 -3.62
N CYS A 207 18.92 7.88 -4.62
CA CYS A 207 18.02 8.71 -5.41
C CYS A 207 17.07 7.93 -6.35
N SER A 208 17.25 6.61 -6.51
CA SER A 208 16.29 5.76 -7.21
C SER A 208 15.01 5.60 -6.39
N ASP A 209 15.13 5.48 -5.06
CA ASP A 209 13.97 5.49 -4.18
C ASP A 209 13.27 6.86 -4.16
N VAL A 210 14.04 7.96 -4.21
CA VAL A 210 13.49 9.33 -4.29
C VAL A 210 12.63 9.49 -5.56
N TYR A 211 13.10 8.96 -6.70
CA TYR A 211 12.29 8.93 -7.93
C TYR A 211 10.97 8.19 -7.73
N ALA A 212 11.02 7.01 -7.15
CA ALA A 212 9.84 6.18 -6.92
C ALA A 212 8.83 6.86 -5.96
N VAL A 213 9.31 7.56 -4.93
CA VAL A 213 8.48 8.40 -4.05
C VAL A 213 7.83 9.54 -4.83
N GLY A 214 8.60 10.25 -5.67
CA GLY A 214 8.08 11.30 -6.53
C GLY A 214 6.99 10.80 -7.49
N MET A 215 7.19 9.64 -8.11
CA MET A 215 6.19 9.01 -8.98
C MET A 215 4.94 8.58 -8.22
N THR A 216 5.08 8.11 -6.97
CA THR A 216 3.96 7.82 -6.08
C THR A 216 3.15 9.07 -5.76
N ALA A 217 3.82 10.19 -5.48
CA ALA A 217 3.18 11.49 -5.25
C ALA A 217 2.44 12.01 -6.49
N ILE A 218 3.04 11.90 -7.68
CA ILE A 218 2.41 12.28 -8.94
C ILE A 218 1.18 11.41 -9.22
N GLN A 219 1.23 10.12 -8.92
CA GLN A 219 0.05 9.26 -9.02
C GLN A 219 -1.06 9.70 -8.06
N ALA A 220 -0.73 10.02 -6.82
CA ALA A 220 -1.70 10.50 -5.84
C ALA A 220 -2.38 11.80 -6.29
N LEU A 221 -1.64 12.73 -6.91
CA LEU A 221 -2.17 13.98 -7.46
C LEU A 221 -3.04 13.76 -8.70
N THR A 222 -2.55 12.95 -9.64
CA THR A 222 -3.16 12.81 -10.99
C THR A 222 -4.25 11.75 -11.05
N GLY A 223 -4.23 10.75 -10.15
CA GLY A 223 -5.02 9.52 -10.24
C GLY A 223 -4.65 8.64 -11.43
N VAL A 224 -3.48 8.88 -12.07
CA VAL A 224 -3.00 8.17 -13.25
C VAL A 224 -1.82 7.28 -12.88
N PHE A 225 -1.84 6.03 -13.31
CA PHE A 225 -0.70 5.14 -13.11
C PHE A 225 0.57 5.69 -13.79
N PRO A 226 1.73 5.68 -13.12
CA PRO A 226 2.97 6.25 -13.62
C PRO A 226 3.37 5.82 -15.03
N HIS A 227 3.18 4.55 -15.39
CA HIS A 227 3.51 4.02 -16.72
C HIS A 227 2.61 4.55 -17.86
N LEU A 228 1.46 5.16 -17.52
CA LEU A 228 0.52 5.77 -18.47
C LEU A 228 0.77 7.27 -18.64
N LEU A 229 1.68 7.87 -17.87
CA LEU A 229 2.03 9.27 -18.04
C LEU A 229 2.92 9.46 -19.28
N PRO A 230 2.65 10.45 -20.12
CA PRO A 230 3.50 10.74 -21.26
C PRO A 230 4.87 11.24 -20.81
N LYS A 231 5.88 11.00 -21.65
CA LYS A 231 7.23 11.53 -21.47
C LYS A 231 7.55 12.48 -22.62
N ASP A 232 8.28 13.55 -22.32
CA ASP A 232 8.81 14.44 -23.33
C ASP A 232 9.78 13.67 -24.25
N PRO A 233 9.60 13.69 -25.57
CA PRO A 233 10.40 12.87 -26.49
C PRO A 233 11.88 13.27 -26.56
N ASN A 234 12.22 14.49 -26.16
CA ASN A 234 13.60 15.01 -26.23
C ASN A 234 14.34 14.85 -24.90
N THR A 235 13.64 15.06 -23.76
CA THR A 235 14.24 15.07 -22.42
C THR A 235 13.97 13.79 -21.65
N LEU A 236 12.98 13.00 -22.07
CA LEU A 236 12.44 11.82 -21.38
C LEU A 236 11.83 12.11 -20.00
N GLU A 237 11.61 13.39 -19.69
CA GLU A 237 10.97 13.82 -18.44
C GLU A 237 9.47 13.49 -18.44
N VAL A 238 8.94 13.17 -17.27
CA VAL A 238 7.51 12.83 -17.09
C VAL A 238 6.65 14.08 -17.21
N MET A 239 5.66 14.06 -18.09
CA MET A 239 4.72 15.16 -18.32
C MET A 239 3.45 14.94 -17.46
N TRP A 240 3.37 15.63 -16.35
CA TRP A 240 2.27 15.47 -15.39
C TRP A 240 1.55 16.77 -15.00
N ARG A 241 2.24 17.93 -15.13
CA ARG A 241 1.77 19.22 -14.63
C ARG A 241 0.43 19.66 -15.22
N ASP A 242 0.17 19.36 -16.50
CA ASP A 242 -1.06 19.75 -17.19
C ASP A 242 -2.32 19.04 -16.67
N ARG A 243 -2.14 18.05 -15.77
CA ARG A 243 -3.23 17.20 -15.26
C ARG A 243 -3.75 17.66 -13.92
N VAL A 244 -3.02 18.53 -13.21
CA VAL A 244 -3.31 18.94 -11.84
C VAL A 244 -2.96 20.40 -11.60
N SER A 245 -3.63 21.03 -10.64
CA SER A 245 -3.31 22.39 -10.20
C SER A 245 -2.63 22.31 -8.84
N VAL A 246 -1.34 22.61 -8.82
CA VAL A 246 -0.50 22.68 -7.61
C VAL A 246 0.37 23.92 -7.63
N SER A 247 0.92 24.32 -6.48
CA SER A 247 1.78 25.50 -6.40
C SER A 247 3.06 25.31 -7.23
N PRO A 248 3.59 26.36 -7.89
CA PRO A 248 4.81 26.25 -8.69
C PRO A 248 6.02 25.75 -7.90
N LYS A 249 6.12 26.10 -6.61
CA LYS A 249 7.21 25.66 -5.75
C LYS A 249 7.13 24.14 -5.46
N PHE A 250 5.94 23.65 -5.15
CA PHE A 250 5.74 22.22 -4.94
C PHE A 250 5.96 21.41 -6.21
N ALA A 251 5.44 21.89 -7.33
CA ALA A 251 5.67 21.26 -8.64
C ALA A 251 7.18 21.16 -8.96
N ALA A 252 7.97 22.20 -8.67
CA ALA A 252 9.41 22.17 -8.90
C ALA A 252 10.14 21.11 -8.04
N ILE A 253 9.68 20.88 -6.80
CA ILE A 253 10.22 19.81 -5.94
C ILE A 253 9.95 18.43 -6.57
N LEU A 254 8.70 18.18 -6.98
CA LEU A 254 8.34 16.91 -7.62
C LEU A 254 9.11 16.68 -8.92
N ASP A 255 9.29 17.73 -9.76
CA ASP A 255 10.07 17.58 -10.98
C ASP A 255 11.53 17.19 -10.68
N ILE A 256 12.15 17.78 -9.66
CA ILE A 256 13.51 17.40 -9.25
C ILE A 256 13.55 15.94 -8.77
N MET A 257 12.55 15.49 -8.03
CA MET A 257 12.49 14.09 -7.56
C MET A 257 12.44 13.10 -8.73
N VAL A 258 11.72 13.45 -9.83
CA VAL A 258 11.47 12.53 -10.95
C VAL A 258 12.31 12.83 -12.20
N ARG A 259 13.39 13.62 -12.11
CA ARG A 259 14.30 13.85 -13.21
C ARG A 259 14.76 12.55 -13.87
N TYR A 260 14.82 12.50 -15.20
CA TYR A 260 15.30 11.33 -15.91
C TYR A 260 16.75 11.02 -15.55
N GLN A 261 17.61 12.07 -15.52
CA GLN A 261 19.00 11.93 -15.12
C GLN A 261 19.12 11.93 -13.58
N TRP A 262 19.59 10.82 -13.01
CA TRP A 262 19.69 10.63 -11.56
C TRP A 262 20.57 11.68 -10.87
N GLN A 263 21.60 12.21 -11.54
CA GLN A 263 22.48 13.25 -11.00
C GLN A 263 21.78 14.58 -10.71
N GLN A 264 20.63 14.81 -11.35
CA GLN A 264 19.85 16.04 -11.20
C GLN A 264 18.75 15.93 -10.17
N ARG A 265 18.62 14.76 -9.49
CA ARG A 265 17.65 14.53 -8.43
C ARG A 265 18.23 14.90 -7.06
N TYR A 266 17.37 14.98 -6.05
CA TYR A 266 17.80 14.87 -4.67
C TYR A 266 18.50 13.54 -4.48
N GLN A 267 19.71 13.54 -3.92
CA GLN A 267 20.56 12.34 -3.86
C GLN A 267 20.15 11.38 -2.74
N SER A 268 19.33 11.83 -1.79
CA SER A 268 18.81 11.02 -0.68
C SER A 268 17.41 11.46 -0.27
N ALA A 269 16.74 10.64 0.54
CA ALA A 269 15.47 11.00 1.16
C ALA A 269 15.60 12.22 2.09
N ASP A 270 16.76 12.41 2.75
CA ASP A 270 17.02 13.55 3.63
C ASP A 270 17.06 14.87 2.84
N GLU A 271 17.67 14.90 1.67
CA GLU A 271 17.68 16.08 0.80
C GLU A 271 16.26 16.43 0.31
N ALA A 272 15.50 15.42 -0.14
CA ALA A 272 14.13 15.62 -0.58
C ALA A 272 13.22 16.08 0.56
N LEU A 273 13.36 15.49 1.76
CA LEU A 273 12.62 15.89 2.96
C LEU A 273 12.94 17.34 3.34
N SER A 274 14.21 17.73 3.29
CA SER A 274 14.63 19.11 3.57
C SER A 274 13.99 20.10 2.60
N ALA A 275 13.84 19.76 1.32
CA ALA A 275 13.15 20.60 0.35
C ALA A 275 11.64 20.76 0.68
N ILE A 276 10.98 19.70 1.12
CA ILE A 276 9.59 19.76 1.61
C ILE A 276 9.49 20.63 2.88
N ASP A 277 10.39 20.46 3.83
CA ASP A 277 10.45 21.30 5.04
C ASP A 277 10.59 22.78 4.73
N HIS A 278 11.46 23.14 3.79
CA HIS A 278 11.62 24.51 3.34
C HIS A 278 10.36 25.06 2.67
N LEU A 279 9.65 24.26 1.89
CA LEU A 279 8.38 24.64 1.29
C LEU A 279 7.35 24.98 2.37
N VAL A 280 7.15 24.09 3.34
CA VAL A 280 6.17 24.28 4.44
C VAL A 280 6.51 25.51 5.26
N LYS A 281 7.77 25.69 5.68
CA LYS A 281 8.22 26.86 6.47
C LYS A 281 8.08 28.17 5.68
N SER A 282 8.31 28.18 4.37
CA SER A 282 8.16 29.38 3.56
C SER A 282 6.70 29.75 3.26
N SER A 283 5.78 28.81 3.43
CA SER A 283 4.32 29.01 3.28
C SER A 283 3.67 29.49 4.56
N THR A 284 4.34 29.38 5.71
CA THR A 284 3.88 29.85 7.03
C THR A 284 4.33 31.29 7.33
N ALA A 285 4.07 32.26 6.43
CA ALA A 285 3.72 33.61 6.91
C ALA A 285 2.35 33.46 7.61
N PRO A 286 2.05 34.16 8.73
CA PRO A 286 1.06 33.72 9.71
C PRO A 286 -0.35 33.75 9.15
N THR A 287 -0.78 32.68 8.54
CA THR A 287 -2.19 32.37 8.36
C THR A 287 -2.48 31.24 9.35
N ILE A 288 -3.34 31.51 10.30
CA ILE A 288 -3.81 30.56 11.31
C ILE A 288 -4.33 29.32 10.57
N VAL A 289 -3.52 28.28 10.50
CA VAL A 289 -3.95 26.98 9.99
C VAL A 289 -4.67 26.29 11.12
N SER A 290 -5.98 26.23 11.05
CA SER A 290 -6.77 25.33 11.88
C SER A 290 -6.24 23.91 11.69
N PRO A 291 -6.01 23.13 12.75
CA PRO A 291 -5.59 21.75 12.59
C PRO A 291 -6.64 21.02 11.77
N LEU A 292 -6.21 20.45 10.63
CA LEU A 292 -7.08 19.63 9.80
C LEU A 292 -7.69 18.50 10.64
N PRO A 293 -8.97 18.18 10.45
CA PRO A 293 -9.59 17.10 11.21
C PRO A 293 -8.83 15.80 10.92
N ARG A 294 -8.23 15.23 11.94
CA ARG A 294 -7.58 13.92 11.87
C ARG A 294 -8.64 12.88 11.53
N TRP A 295 -8.66 12.38 10.32
CA TRP A 295 -9.63 11.42 9.80
C TRP A 295 -9.62 10.05 10.53
N HIS A 296 -8.64 9.83 11.43
CA HIS A 296 -8.54 8.60 12.23
C HIS A 296 -9.78 8.33 13.11
N TRP A 297 -10.59 9.37 13.47
CA TRP A 297 -11.79 9.15 14.26
C TRP A 297 -12.94 8.51 13.49
N LEU A 298 -12.95 8.58 12.14
CA LEU A 298 -13.95 7.90 11.30
C LEU A 298 -13.81 6.35 11.33
N TYR A 299 -12.64 5.84 11.71
CA TYR A 299 -12.39 4.40 11.80
C TYR A 299 -12.29 3.87 13.23
N SER A 300 -12.51 4.72 14.24
CA SER A 300 -12.52 4.28 15.64
C SER A 300 -13.63 3.26 15.88
N PRO A 301 -13.34 2.12 16.51
CA PRO A 301 -14.34 1.12 16.86
C PRO A 301 -15.48 1.67 17.71
N ALA A 302 -15.26 2.78 18.42
CA ALA A 302 -16.29 3.48 19.19
C ALA A 302 -17.39 4.09 18.27
N ILE A 303 -17.03 4.65 17.11
CA ILE A 303 -18.02 5.23 16.17
C ILE A 303 -18.85 4.15 15.49
N LYS A 304 -18.25 2.98 15.19
CA LYS A 304 -19.04 1.83 14.68
C LYS A 304 -20.15 1.43 15.67
N LYS A 305 -19.89 1.48 16.96
CA LYS A 305 -20.92 1.17 17.98
C LYS A 305 -22.02 2.23 18.04
N TRP A 306 -21.67 3.51 17.82
CA TRP A 306 -22.66 4.59 17.80
C TRP A 306 -23.52 4.59 16.53
N LEU A 307 -22.94 4.33 15.36
CA LEU A 307 -23.68 4.18 14.10
C LEU A 307 -24.60 2.96 14.12
N ILE A 308 -24.18 1.84 14.68
CA ILE A 308 -25.04 0.68 14.88
C ILE A 308 -26.17 1.00 15.85
N GLY A 309 -25.92 1.74 16.93
CA GLY A 309 -26.95 2.19 17.88
C GLY A 309 -27.99 3.10 17.22
N LEU A 310 -27.60 4.04 16.37
CA LEU A 310 -28.51 4.92 15.63
C LEU A 310 -29.36 4.16 14.58
N VAL A 311 -28.78 3.18 13.90
CA VAL A 311 -29.53 2.32 12.95
C VAL A 311 -30.53 1.45 13.69
N CYS A 312 -30.17 0.90 14.85
CA CYS A 312 -31.08 0.10 15.69
C CYS A 312 -32.24 0.97 16.24
N LEU A 313 -31.97 2.21 16.67
CA LEU A 313 -32.99 3.16 17.10
C LEU A 313 -33.93 3.57 15.95
N GLY A 314 -33.41 3.75 14.75
CA GLY A 314 -34.21 4.04 13.54
C GLY A 314 -35.16 2.87 13.17
N ILE A 315 -34.68 1.63 13.26
CA ILE A 315 -35.50 0.45 12.96
C ILE A 315 -36.63 0.27 14.00
N VAL A 316 -36.37 0.56 15.27
CA VAL A 316 -37.40 0.51 16.32
C VAL A 316 -38.43 1.60 16.13
N ALA A 317 -38.05 2.81 15.72
CA ALA A 317 -38.98 3.90 15.44
C ALA A 317 -39.86 3.61 14.20
N VAL A 318 -39.31 3.04 13.13
CA VAL A 318 -40.08 2.67 11.93
C VAL A 318 -40.94 1.44 12.21
N GLY A 319 -40.46 0.45 12.95
CA GLY A 319 -41.26 -0.71 13.39
C GLY A 319 -42.42 -0.31 14.29
N GLY A 320 -42.19 0.62 15.24
CA GLY A 320 -43.24 1.15 16.13
C GLY A 320 -44.35 1.90 15.38
N MET A 321 -44.04 2.66 14.33
CA MET A 321 -45.01 3.34 13.45
C MET A 321 -45.87 2.34 12.66
N PHE A 322 -45.27 1.26 12.15
CA PHE A 322 -46.01 0.21 11.42
C PHE A 322 -47.00 -0.56 12.31
N VAL A 323 -46.61 -0.87 13.55
CA VAL A 323 -47.48 -1.53 14.53
C VAL A 323 -48.64 -0.61 14.95
N ALA A 324 -48.38 0.68 15.16
CA ALA A 324 -49.40 1.65 15.49
C ALA A 324 -50.44 1.83 14.35
N GLN A 325 -49.99 1.84 13.08
CA GLN A 325 -50.88 1.89 11.91
C GLN A 325 -51.71 0.63 11.74
N PHE A 326 -51.16 -0.55 12.07
CA PHE A 326 -51.88 -1.83 11.97
C PHE A 326 -52.94 -1.98 13.08
N VAL A 327 -52.70 -1.44 14.25
CA VAL A 327 -53.66 -1.45 15.37
C VAL A 327 -54.78 -0.42 15.14
N CYS A 328 -54.48 0.72 14.53
CA CYS A 328 -55.50 1.74 14.24
C CYS A 328 -56.45 1.31 13.10
N ASN A 329 -55.96 0.53 12.15
CA ASN A 329 -56.80 0.10 10.99
C ASN A 329 -57.74 -1.08 11.30
N LYS A 330 -57.61 -1.73 12.49
CA LYS A 330 -58.50 -2.80 12.93
C LYS A 330 -59.75 -2.33 13.72
N ARG A 331 -59.90 -1.01 13.98
CA ARG A 331 -60.98 -0.48 14.80
C ARG A 331 -62.14 0.23 14.05
N ILE A 332 -62.16 0.18 12.71
CA ILE A 332 -63.25 0.75 11.92
C ILE A 332 -63.78 -0.28 10.93
N MET A 333 -64.66 -1.14 11.41
CA MET A 333 -65.71 -1.76 10.62
C MET A 333 -66.97 -1.85 11.45
N PRO A 334 -68.02 -1.10 11.13
CA PRO A 334 -69.37 -1.42 11.54
C PRO A 334 -70.04 -2.37 10.51
N ALA A 335 -70.79 -3.28 11.07
CA ALA A 335 -71.63 -4.24 10.34
C ALA A 335 -72.87 -3.56 9.68
N ALA A 336 -73.28 -4.12 8.55
CA ALA A 336 -74.63 -4.30 8.06
C ALA A 336 -74.61 -4.30 6.51
N ASN A 337 -75.20 -5.14 5.72
CA ASN A 337 -76.41 -5.87 5.70
C ASN A 337 -76.47 -6.76 4.44
N LEU A 338 -76.81 -8.02 4.58
CA LEU A 338 -77.90 -8.76 3.86
C LEU A 338 -78.05 -8.66 2.33
N CYS A 339 -77.72 -9.77 1.72
CA CYS A 339 -78.48 -10.56 0.66
C CYS A 339 -79.72 -9.91 0.00
N PRO A 340 -80.23 -10.29 -1.24
CA PRO A 340 -80.09 -11.60 -1.91
C PRO A 340 -80.13 -11.64 -3.46
N ARG A 341 -79.80 -12.85 -3.99
CA ARG A 341 -80.38 -13.54 -5.20
C ARG A 341 -80.19 -13.06 -6.64
N LYS A 342 -79.39 -13.88 -7.38
CA LYS A 342 -79.71 -14.68 -8.60
C LYS A 342 -80.57 -14.03 -9.75
N PRO A 343 -80.59 -14.57 -11.00
CA PRO A 343 -79.68 -15.44 -11.77
C PRO A 343 -79.57 -15.07 -13.26
N VAL A 344 -78.82 -15.90 -14.03
CA VAL A 344 -79.02 -16.31 -15.43
C VAL A 344 -78.64 -15.33 -16.55
N LEU A 345 -77.59 -15.59 -17.24
CA LEU A 345 -77.41 -16.32 -18.50
C LEU A 345 -75.94 -16.51 -18.75
#